data_76bf1dc6b675fb118cde7764e164979a
#
_entry.id   76bf1dc6b675fb118cde7764e164979a
#
_cell.length_a   1.000
_cell.length_b   1.000
_cell.length_c   1.000
_cell.angle_alpha   90.00
_cell.angle_beta   90.00
_cell.angle_gamma   90.00
#
_symmetry.space_group_name_H-M   'P 1'
#
loop_
_entity.id
_entity.type
_entity.pdbx_description
1 polymer ?
#
loop_
_entity_poly.entity_id
_entity_poly.type
_entity_poly.pdbx_seq_one_letter_code
_entity_poly.pdbx_strand_id
1 'polypeptide(L)'
;MYRRFFVRMPKKKNVTSVLEVMDITTGQRSVVKEFPFLIEAPNWTPDGNWLVYNSGGKLYKLSPESPGEPQLIHSDYATRCNNDHVISADGKQIAISNGTKEDGRSRIYTLPFEGGVPRLITPLGPSYLHGWSPDGKQLAYCAERNGNFDVYVIPALGGEEKRLTTAEGLDDGPEYSPCGQYIWFNSVRTGLMQVWRMKADGSEQTQMTFDETRNSWFPHISPDGKQIGFHHLYKR
;
A
#
# COMPACT_ATOMS: atom_id res chain seq x y z
N MET A 1 5.81 21.42 18.54
CA MET A 1 4.81 22.22 17.78
C MET A 1 5.10 22.02 16.29
N TYR A 2 4.64 20.90 15.69
CA TYR A 2 4.84 20.58 14.29
C TYR A 2 3.79 21.31 13.45
N ARG A 3 4.21 22.33 12.69
CA ARG A 3 3.37 23.01 11.71
C ARG A 3 3.07 22.05 10.55
N ARG A 4 1.79 21.78 10.31
CA ARG A 4 1.28 21.08 9.12
C ARG A 4 1.71 21.86 7.87
N PHE A 5 2.60 21.28 7.10
CA PHE A 5 2.79 21.69 5.71
C PHE A 5 1.81 20.88 4.85
N PHE A 6 0.61 21.38 4.66
CA PHE A 6 -0.17 21.03 3.47
C PHE A 6 0.53 21.70 2.29
N VAL A 7 1.46 21.00 1.67
CA VAL A 7 1.90 21.37 0.34
C VAL A 7 0.74 21.09 -0.59
N ARG A 8 -0.04 22.13 -0.89
CA ARG A 8 -0.98 22.11 -2.01
C ARG A 8 -0.11 21.93 -3.25
N MET A 9 0.07 20.68 -3.70
CA MET A 9 0.78 20.42 -4.95
C MET A 9 0.08 21.24 -6.03
N PRO A 10 0.80 22.08 -6.79
CA PRO A 10 0.21 22.78 -7.91
C PRO A 10 -0.38 21.73 -8.83
N LYS A 11 -1.60 21.96 -9.36
CA LYS A 11 -2.16 21.14 -10.41
C LYS A 11 -1.13 21.11 -11.53
N LYS A 12 -0.37 20.00 -11.64
CA LYS A 12 0.61 19.82 -12.71
C LYS A 12 -0.20 19.77 -14.00
N LYS A 13 -0.16 20.86 -14.77
CA LYS A 13 -0.56 20.86 -16.16
C LYS A 13 0.41 19.93 -16.88
N ASN A 14 -0.11 18.93 -17.60
CA ASN A 14 0.60 17.98 -18.46
C ASN A 14 1.42 16.91 -17.68
N VAL A 15 0.74 16.05 -16.92
CA VAL A 15 1.33 14.78 -16.45
C VAL A 15 0.94 13.69 -17.45
N THR A 16 1.92 12.98 -17.98
CA THR A 16 1.71 11.70 -18.67
C THR A 16 2.21 10.59 -17.75
N SER A 17 1.39 9.58 -17.52
CA SER A 17 1.79 8.36 -16.82
C SER A 17 1.93 7.22 -17.81
N VAL A 18 3.02 6.46 -17.72
CA VAL A 18 3.25 5.27 -18.54
C VAL A 18 3.18 4.06 -17.61
N LEU A 19 2.22 3.17 -17.85
CA LEU A 19 2.12 1.89 -17.17
C LEU A 19 2.95 0.86 -17.91
N GLU A 20 3.95 0.33 -17.23
CA GLU A 20 4.86 -0.66 -17.78
C GLU A 20 4.86 -1.94 -16.95
N VAL A 21 5.14 -3.06 -17.61
CA VAL A 21 5.48 -4.34 -16.98
C VAL A 21 6.94 -4.64 -17.29
N MET A 22 7.68 -5.08 -16.28
CA MET A 22 9.08 -5.48 -16.42
C MET A 22 9.24 -6.97 -16.10
N ASP A 23 9.88 -7.69 -16.99
CA ASP A 23 10.38 -9.03 -16.71
C ASP A 23 11.60 -8.90 -15.78
N ILE A 24 11.47 -9.40 -14.56
CA ILE A 24 12.52 -9.27 -13.54
C ILE A 24 13.78 -10.11 -13.84
N THR A 25 13.66 -11.12 -14.72
CA THR A 25 14.79 -11.99 -15.09
C THR A 25 15.66 -11.32 -16.17
N THR A 26 15.03 -10.71 -17.15
CA THR A 26 15.71 -10.10 -18.30
C THR A 26 15.89 -8.59 -18.17
N GLY A 27 15.11 -7.94 -17.30
CA GLY A 27 15.02 -6.48 -17.20
C GLY A 27 14.26 -5.82 -18.35
N GLN A 28 13.68 -6.60 -19.26
CA GLN A 28 12.93 -6.08 -20.40
C GLN A 28 11.63 -5.42 -19.91
N ARG A 29 11.36 -4.19 -20.40
CA ARG A 29 10.14 -3.44 -20.12
C ARG A 29 9.22 -3.45 -21.33
N SER A 30 7.92 -3.56 -21.04
CA SER A 30 6.85 -3.47 -22.03
C SER A 30 5.82 -2.47 -21.59
N VAL A 31 5.50 -1.49 -22.44
CA VAL A 31 4.47 -0.50 -22.19
C VAL A 31 3.10 -1.17 -22.33
N VAL A 32 2.31 -1.12 -21.26
CA VAL A 32 0.92 -1.59 -21.26
C VAL A 32 0.00 -0.49 -21.77
N LYS A 33 0.09 0.72 -21.19
CA LYS A 33 -0.75 1.86 -21.61
C LYS A 33 -0.15 3.19 -21.15
N GLU A 34 -0.36 4.23 -21.97
CA GLU A 34 -0.08 5.62 -21.61
C GLU A 34 -1.38 6.35 -21.22
N PHE A 35 -1.27 7.24 -20.22
CA PHE A 35 -2.38 8.05 -19.72
C PHE A 35 -2.03 9.53 -19.74
N PRO A 36 -2.91 10.42 -20.22
CA PRO A 36 -2.68 11.86 -20.18
C PRO A 36 -2.95 12.49 -18.80
N PHE A 37 -2.91 11.68 -17.74
CA PHE A 37 -3.15 12.05 -16.35
C PHE A 37 -2.38 11.14 -15.39
N LEU A 38 -2.35 11.51 -14.11
CA LEU A 38 -1.68 10.74 -13.06
C LEU A 38 -2.44 9.45 -12.75
N ILE A 39 -1.74 8.33 -12.81
CA ILE A 39 -2.11 7.06 -12.19
C ILE A 39 -1.07 6.70 -11.12
N GLU A 40 -1.48 5.94 -10.09
CA GLU A 40 -0.60 5.58 -8.98
C GLU A 40 -0.82 4.13 -8.55
N ALA A 41 0.24 3.53 -7.99
CA ALA A 41 0.24 2.24 -7.31
C ALA A 41 -0.40 1.08 -8.10
N PRO A 42 0.09 0.74 -9.30
CA PRO A 42 -0.44 -0.41 -10.03
C PRO A 42 -0.16 -1.71 -9.28
N ASN A 43 -1.21 -2.51 -9.09
CA ASN A 43 -1.16 -3.82 -8.45
C ASN A 43 -1.71 -4.90 -9.37
N TRP A 44 -1.06 -6.08 -9.39
CA TRP A 44 -1.56 -7.26 -10.08
C TRP A 44 -2.68 -7.96 -9.29
N THR A 45 -3.69 -8.48 -10.00
CA THR A 45 -4.54 -9.51 -9.40
C THR A 45 -3.79 -10.83 -9.27
N PRO A 46 -4.10 -11.66 -8.25
CA PRO A 46 -3.40 -12.94 -8.04
C PRO A 46 -3.46 -13.90 -9.24
N ASP A 47 -4.50 -13.80 -10.07
CA ASP A 47 -4.68 -14.59 -11.29
C ASP A 47 -3.92 -14.01 -12.51
N GLY A 48 -3.30 -12.83 -12.37
CA GLY A 48 -2.56 -12.16 -13.43
C GLY A 48 -3.41 -11.49 -14.51
N ASN A 49 -4.74 -11.53 -14.42
CA ASN A 49 -5.63 -11.04 -15.47
C ASN A 49 -5.79 -9.51 -15.50
N TRP A 50 -5.57 -8.85 -14.36
CA TRP A 50 -5.80 -7.43 -14.22
C TRP A 50 -4.66 -6.70 -13.52
N LEU A 51 -4.42 -5.48 -13.96
CA LEU A 51 -3.71 -4.45 -13.22
C LEU A 51 -4.72 -3.46 -12.64
N VAL A 52 -4.65 -3.24 -11.32
CA VAL A 52 -5.48 -2.27 -10.60
C VAL A 52 -4.64 -1.07 -10.24
N TYR A 53 -5.15 0.14 -10.42
CA TYR A 53 -4.47 1.38 -10.07
C TYR A 53 -5.48 2.42 -9.57
N ASN A 54 -5.01 3.44 -8.85
CA ASN A 54 -5.84 4.59 -8.51
C ASN A 54 -5.54 5.81 -9.39
N SER A 55 -6.57 6.61 -9.62
CA SER A 55 -6.47 7.91 -10.27
C SER A 55 -7.61 8.82 -9.81
N GLY A 56 -7.29 10.04 -9.43
CA GLY A 56 -8.28 11.04 -9.01
C GLY A 56 -9.16 10.58 -7.85
N GLY A 57 -8.63 9.75 -6.96
CA GLY A 57 -9.34 9.22 -5.78
C GLY A 57 -10.24 8.01 -6.07
N LYS A 58 -10.18 7.44 -7.27
CA LYS A 58 -10.97 6.29 -7.69
C LYS A 58 -10.06 5.14 -8.12
N LEU A 59 -10.60 3.93 -8.14
CA LEU A 59 -9.89 2.72 -8.55
C LEU A 59 -10.32 2.29 -9.94
N TYR A 60 -9.37 1.82 -10.71
CA TYR A 60 -9.57 1.32 -12.08
C TYR A 60 -8.83 0.01 -12.26
N LYS A 61 -9.35 -0.85 -13.15
CA LYS A 61 -8.68 -2.07 -13.59
C LYS A 61 -8.57 -2.11 -15.12
N LEU A 62 -7.50 -2.71 -15.62
CA LEU A 62 -7.33 -3.00 -17.05
C LEU A 62 -6.58 -4.32 -17.25
N SER A 63 -6.82 -5.00 -18.35
CA SER A 63 -6.07 -6.20 -18.72
C SER A 63 -4.72 -5.80 -19.30
N PRO A 64 -3.60 -6.35 -18.81
CA PRO A 64 -2.29 -6.06 -19.37
C PRO A 64 -2.07 -6.64 -20.77
N GLU A 65 -2.73 -7.78 -21.09
CA GLU A 65 -2.61 -8.44 -22.40
C GLU A 65 -3.45 -7.77 -23.49
N SER A 66 -4.58 -7.16 -23.11
CA SER A 66 -5.48 -6.44 -24.02
C SER A 66 -5.91 -5.12 -23.39
N PRO A 67 -5.01 -4.13 -23.34
CA PRO A 67 -5.24 -2.90 -22.59
C PRO A 67 -6.21 -1.97 -23.34
N GLY A 68 -7.51 -2.31 -23.29
CA GLY A 68 -8.60 -1.48 -23.77
C GLY A 68 -8.84 -0.25 -22.87
N GLU A 69 -10.10 0.21 -22.82
CA GLU A 69 -10.46 1.27 -21.88
C GLU A 69 -10.49 0.75 -20.44
N PRO A 70 -9.88 1.49 -19.50
CA PRO A 70 -9.91 1.11 -18.09
C PRO A 70 -11.33 1.01 -17.54
N GLN A 71 -11.58 -0.02 -16.76
CA GLN A 71 -12.85 -0.25 -16.09
C GLN A 71 -12.83 0.34 -14.68
N LEU A 72 -13.82 1.16 -14.35
CA LEU A 72 -13.97 1.70 -13.01
C LEU A 72 -14.41 0.60 -12.04
N ILE A 73 -13.69 0.44 -10.93
CA ILE A 73 -14.15 -0.34 -9.78
C ILE A 73 -15.01 0.60 -8.92
N HIS A 74 -16.33 0.39 -8.94
CA HIS A 74 -17.26 1.24 -8.21
C HIS A 74 -17.12 1.04 -6.70
N SER A 75 -16.72 2.08 -5.99
CA SER A 75 -16.52 2.09 -4.52
C SER A 75 -17.50 3.02 -3.80
N ASP A 76 -18.68 3.24 -4.38
CA ASP A 76 -19.78 4.04 -3.84
C ASP A 76 -19.26 5.41 -3.30
N TYR A 77 -19.39 5.64 -1.99
CA TYR A 77 -18.96 6.89 -1.34
C TYR A 77 -17.44 7.02 -1.16
N ALA A 78 -16.65 5.95 -1.28
CA ALA A 78 -15.19 5.98 -1.15
C ALA A 78 -14.53 6.46 -2.44
N THR A 79 -14.54 7.77 -2.66
CA THR A 79 -14.02 8.42 -3.87
C THR A 79 -12.84 9.35 -3.60
N ARG A 80 -12.19 9.17 -2.45
CA ARG A 80 -11.00 9.91 -2.00
C ARG A 80 -9.89 8.94 -1.63
N CYS A 81 -9.76 7.85 -2.41
CA CYS A 81 -8.71 6.87 -2.23
C CYS A 81 -7.34 7.51 -2.51
N ASN A 82 -6.37 7.18 -1.67
CA ASN A 82 -4.97 7.45 -1.96
C ASN A 82 -4.37 6.26 -2.74
N ASN A 83 -3.04 6.19 -2.82
CA ASN A 83 -2.32 5.12 -3.51
C ASN A 83 -2.31 3.77 -2.76
N ASP A 84 -2.85 3.71 -1.53
CA ASP A 84 -2.82 2.48 -0.72
C ASP A 84 -4.07 1.63 -1.01
N HIS A 85 -3.92 0.67 -1.89
CA HIS A 85 -4.94 -0.34 -2.17
C HIS A 85 -4.28 -1.69 -2.43
N VAL A 86 -4.86 -2.76 -1.89
CA VAL A 86 -4.30 -4.11 -1.98
C VAL A 86 -5.42 -5.12 -2.22
N ILE A 87 -5.20 -6.05 -3.15
CA ILE A 87 -6.13 -7.11 -3.48
C ILE A 87 -5.88 -8.30 -2.53
N SER A 88 -6.94 -8.94 -2.03
CA SER A 88 -6.82 -10.14 -1.21
C SER A 88 -6.20 -11.30 -2.00
N ALA A 89 -5.54 -12.24 -1.32
CA ALA A 89 -4.85 -13.36 -1.97
C ALA A 89 -5.78 -14.26 -2.80
N ASP A 90 -7.07 -14.31 -2.48
CA ASP A 90 -8.09 -15.03 -3.25
C ASP A 90 -8.68 -14.21 -4.42
N GLY A 91 -8.23 -12.97 -4.60
CA GLY A 91 -8.69 -12.07 -5.66
C GLY A 91 -10.11 -11.51 -5.50
N LYS A 92 -10.82 -11.82 -4.42
CA LYS A 92 -12.26 -11.50 -4.29
C LYS A 92 -12.54 -10.17 -3.62
N GLN A 93 -11.62 -9.66 -2.84
CA GLN A 93 -11.74 -8.42 -2.10
C GLN A 93 -10.63 -7.45 -2.49
N ILE A 94 -10.91 -6.16 -2.34
CA ILE A 94 -9.90 -5.11 -2.35
C ILE A 94 -10.02 -4.31 -1.06
N ALA A 95 -8.90 -4.07 -0.40
CA ALA A 95 -8.81 -3.13 0.69
C ALA A 95 -8.24 -1.81 0.18
N ILE A 96 -8.72 -0.71 0.73
CA ILE A 96 -8.40 0.66 0.29
C ILE A 96 -8.21 1.57 1.48
N SER A 97 -7.35 2.57 1.32
CA SER A 97 -7.30 3.75 2.19
C SER A 97 -8.08 4.89 1.55
N ASN A 98 -9.09 5.41 2.26
CA ASN A 98 -9.93 6.48 1.75
C ASN A 98 -10.06 7.60 2.76
N GLY A 99 -9.85 8.84 2.32
CA GLY A 99 -10.06 10.04 3.14
C GLY A 99 -11.54 10.29 3.40
N THR A 100 -11.92 10.42 4.68
CA THR A 100 -13.33 10.68 5.04
C THR A 100 -13.71 12.13 4.77
N LYS A 101 -15.01 12.40 4.69
CA LYS A 101 -15.52 13.76 4.53
C LYS A 101 -15.55 14.52 5.86
N GLU A 102 -15.68 13.81 6.97
CA GLU A 102 -15.89 14.35 8.30
C GLU A 102 -14.64 15.08 8.83
N ASP A 103 -13.47 14.44 8.72
CA ASP A 103 -12.22 14.97 9.25
C ASP A 103 -11.05 14.98 8.26
N GLY A 104 -11.28 14.47 7.04
CA GLY A 104 -10.27 14.37 5.98
C GLY A 104 -9.19 13.31 6.24
N ARG A 105 -9.26 12.57 7.35
CA ARG A 105 -8.28 11.55 7.71
C ARG A 105 -8.54 10.26 6.95
N SER A 106 -7.48 9.57 6.57
CA SER A 106 -7.55 8.27 5.91
C SER A 106 -8.04 7.20 6.87
N ARG A 107 -8.91 6.32 6.40
CA ARG A 107 -9.36 5.09 7.05
C ARG A 107 -9.36 3.94 6.07
N ILE A 108 -9.29 2.73 6.59
CA ILE A 108 -9.26 1.53 5.78
C ILE A 108 -10.66 0.97 5.62
N TYR A 109 -10.96 0.59 4.39
CA TYR A 109 -12.21 -0.05 3.99
C TYR A 109 -11.91 -1.31 3.18
N THR A 110 -12.83 -2.26 3.17
CA THR A 110 -12.83 -3.40 2.26
C THR A 110 -14.10 -3.40 1.42
N LEU A 111 -14.00 -3.88 0.18
CA LEU A 111 -15.13 -4.06 -0.73
C LEU A 111 -14.87 -5.23 -1.68
N PRO A 112 -15.92 -5.81 -2.31
CA PRO A 112 -15.74 -6.81 -3.36
C PRO A 112 -14.87 -6.26 -4.50
N PHE A 113 -14.04 -7.12 -5.10
CA PHE A 113 -13.16 -6.73 -6.22
C PHE A 113 -13.96 -6.17 -7.41
N GLU A 114 -15.15 -6.68 -7.66
CA GLU A 114 -16.04 -6.17 -8.72
C GLU A 114 -16.74 -4.85 -8.39
N GLY A 115 -16.48 -4.31 -7.20
CA GLY A 115 -17.07 -3.09 -6.70
C GLY A 115 -18.24 -3.33 -5.75
N GLY A 116 -18.69 -2.26 -5.12
CA GLY A 116 -19.80 -2.29 -4.17
C GLY A 116 -19.66 -1.23 -3.08
N VAL A 117 -20.51 -1.34 -2.06
CA VAL A 117 -20.47 -0.45 -0.89
C VAL A 117 -19.30 -0.83 0.01
N PRO A 118 -18.35 0.08 0.28
CA PRO A 118 -17.20 -0.22 1.12
C PRO A 118 -17.61 -0.42 2.57
N ARG A 119 -17.02 -1.41 3.21
CA ARG A 119 -17.13 -1.64 4.65
C ARG A 119 -15.99 -0.96 5.39
N LEU A 120 -16.29 -0.11 6.35
CA LEU A 120 -15.29 0.50 7.23
C LEU A 120 -14.63 -0.57 8.13
N ILE A 121 -13.30 -0.58 8.15
CA ILE A 121 -12.50 -1.51 8.97
C ILE A 121 -11.84 -0.78 10.14
N THR A 122 -11.16 0.36 9.89
CA THR A 122 -10.53 1.14 10.95
C THR A 122 -11.38 2.36 11.32
N PRO A 123 -12.02 2.41 12.48
CA PRO A 123 -12.82 3.58 12.90
C PRO A 123 -11.94 4.79 13.23
N LEU A 124 -10.69 4.56 13.63
CA LEU A 124 -9.72 5.61 13.94
C LEU A 124 -8.92 5.98 12.70
N GLY A 125 -8.56 7.26 12.58
CA GLY A 125 -7.71 7.80 11.51
C GLY A 125 -6.63 8.73 12.07
N PRO A 126 -5.49 8.92 11.36
CA PRO A 126 -5.19 8.31 10.07
C PRO A 126 -4.79 6.85 10.16
N SER A 127 -5.18 6.06 9.17
CA SER A 127 -4.76 4.69 8.94
C SER A 127 -4.50 4.50 7.45
N TYR A 128 -3.35 3.91 7.08
CA TYR A 128 -2.87 3.73 5.71
C TYR A 128 -2.60 2.25 5.47
N LEU A 129 -3.33 1.66 4.53
CA LEU A 129 -3.29 0.23 4.23
C LEU A 129 -2.00 -0.14 3.48
N HIS A 130 -1.45 -1.33 3.81
CA HIS A 130 -0.32 -1.86 3.05
C HIS A 130 -0.42 -3.35 2.72
N GLY A 131 -1.08 -4.17 3.52
CA GLY A 131 -1.09 -5.61 3.24
C GLY A 131 -2.29 -6.38 3.77
N TRP A 132 -2.59 -7.51 3.09
CA TRP A 132 -3.42 -8.58 3.58
C TRP A 132 -2.55 -9.70 4.15
N SER A 133 -3.00 -10.36 5.22
CA SER A 133 -2.43 -11.67 5.54
C SER A 133 -2.78 -12.68 4.43
N PRO A 134 -1.89 -13.65 4.13
CA PRO A 134 -2.15 -14.61 3.03
C PRO A 134 -3.42 -15.45 3.22
N ASP A 135 -3.87 -15.65 4.47
CA ASP A 135 -5.14 -16.32 4.79
C ASP A 135 -6.37 -15.41 4.70
N GLY A 136 -6.17 -14.13 4.35
CA GLY A 136 -7.24 -13.14 4.20
C GLY A 136 -7.92 -12.69 5.49
N LYS A 137 -7.39 -13.06 6.67
CA LYS A 137 -8.05 -12.77 7.95
C LYS A 137 -7.66 -11.46 8.60
N GLN A 138 -6.50 -10.90 8.21
CA GLN A 138 -5.98 -9.67 8.80
C GLN A 138 -5.53 -8.68 7.73
N LEU A 139 -5.55 -7.40 8.09
CA LEU A 139 -4.94 -6.31 7.36
C LEU A 139 -3.78 -5.75 8.18
N ALA A 140 -2.65 -5.48 7.52
CA ALA A 140 -1.52 -4.76 8.08
C ALA A 140 -1.51 -3.34 7.52
N TYR A 141 -1.22 -2.36 8.38
CA TYR A 141 -1.31 -0.95 8.02
C TYR A 141 -0.42 -0.09 8.91
N CYS A 142 -0.12 1.11 8.43
CA CYS A 142 0.51 2.16 9.21
C CYS A 142 -0.57 3.08 9.79
N ALA A 143 -0.44 3.47 11.06
CA ALA A 143 -1.37 4.40 11.67
C ALA A 143 -0.72 5.30 12.72
N GLU A 144 -1.19 6.56 12.78
CA GLU A 144 -0.84 7.46 13.86
C GLU A 144 -1.76 7.21 15.06
N ARG A 145 -1.15 6.79 16.16
CA ARG A 145 -1.79 6.72 17.47
C ARG A 145 -0.86 7.36 18.50
N ASN A 146 -1.40 8.19 19.36
CA ASN A 146 -0.64 8.87 20.40
C ASN A 146 0.59 9.68 19.90
N GLY A 147 0.49 10.24 18.69
CA GLY A 147 1.53 11.09 18.10
C GLY A 147 2.70 10.34 17.45
N ASN A 148 2.63 9.03 17.31
CA ASN A 148 3.62 8.21 16.62
C ASN A 148 2.97 7.37 15.51
N PHE A 149 3.68 7.19 14.39
CA PHE A 149 3.27 6.31 13.31
C PHE A 149 3.90 4.94 13.47
N ASP A 150 3.07 3.92 13.63
CA ASP A 150 3.49 2.55 13.87
C ASP A 150 2.75 1.56 12.97
N VAL A 151 3.29 0.35 12.91
CA VAL A 151 2.64 -0.79 12.26
C VAL A 151 1.57 -1.38 13.18
N TYR A 152 0.40 -1.56 12.61
CA TYR A 152 -0.76 -2.20 13.24
C TYR A 152 -1.30 -3.34 12.38
N VAL A 153 -2.00 -4.25 13.02
CA VAL A 153 -2.85 -5.25 12.35
C VAL A 153 -4.26 -5.20 12.93
N ILE A 154 -5.24 -5.55 12.10
CA ILE A 154 -6.66 -5.60 12.49
C ILE A 154 -7.33 -6.77 11.74
N PRO A 155 -8.33 -7.46 12.35
CA PRO A 155 -9.13 -8.42 11.59
C PRO A 155 -9.74 -7.79 10.33
N ALA A 156 -9.71 -8.50 9.21
CA ALA A 156 -10.21 -8.00 7.92
C ALA A 156 -11.72 -7.67 7.93
N LEU A 157 -12.43 -8.17 8.93
CA LEU A 157 -13.83 -7.86 9.18
C LEU A 157 -14.04 -6.71 10.19
N GLY A 158 -12.95 -6.05 10.61
CA GLY A 158 -12.98 -5.06 11.68
C GLY A 158 -12.91 -5.72 13.07
N GLY A 159 -12.68 -4.91 14.09
CA GLY A 159 -12.53 -5.35 15.47
C GLY A 159 -11.44 -4.57 16.20
N GLU A 160 -10.76 -5.20 17.14
CA GLU A 160 -9.69 -4.59 17.89
C GLU A 160 -8.39 -4.55 17.08
N GLU A 161 -7.78 -3.36 17.01
CA GLU A 161 -6.46 -3.19 16.38
C GLU A 161 -5.34 -3.58 17.34
N LYS A 162 -4.31 -4.25 16.85
CA LYS A 162 -3.10 -4.59 17.59
C LYS A 162 -1.91 -3.82 17.06
N ARG A 163 -1.27 -3.03 17.93
CA ARG A 163 0.00 -2.36 17.63
C ARG A 163 1.15 -3.36 17.63
N LEU A 164 1.99 -3.38 16.61
CA LEU A 164 3.12 -4.29 16.46
C LEU A 164 4.47 -3.61 16.67
N THR A 165 4.57 -2.30 16.39
CA THR A 165 5.81 -1.54 16.62
C THR A 165 5.58 -0.39 17.58
N THR A 166 6.66 0.03 18.26
CA THR A 166 6.60 1.09 19.29
C THR A 166 7.86 1.97 19.29
N ALA A 167 8.71 1.83 18.28
CA ALA A 167 9.91 2.64 18.16
C ALA A 167 9.55 4.10 17.91
N GLU A 168 10.38 5.02 18.38
CA GLU A 168 10.20 6.44 18.08
C GLU A 168 10.42 6.71 16.59
N GLY A 169 9.56 7.51 15.99
CA GLY A 169 9.61 7.87 14.58
C GLY A 169 8.63 7.08 13.73
N LEU A 170 8.85 7.10 12.41
CA LEU A 170 7.95 6.50 11.44
C LEU A 170 8.28 5.02 11.22
N ASP A 171 7.33 4.17 11.50
CA ASP A 171 7.26 2.79 11.01
C ASP A 171 6.11 2.69 10.00
N ASP A 172 6.39 2.23 8.76
CA ASP A 172 5.46 2.30 7.62
C ASP A 172 5.57 1.07 6.70
N GLY A 173 4.66 0.97 5.74
CA GLY A 173 4.72 0.00 4.65
C GLY A 173 4.70 -1.47 5.04
N PRO A 174 3.86 -1.93 6.00
CA PRO A 174 3.87 -3.32 6.41
C PRO A 174 3.27 -4.25 5.37
N GLU A 175 4.05 -5.24 4.91
CA GLU A 175 3.61 -6.28 3.99
C GLU A 175 3.89 -7.68 4.55
N TYR A 176 2.89 -8.56 4.50
CA TYR A 176 3.06 -9.96 4.91
C TYR A 176 3.91 -10.72 3.91
N SER A 177 4.80 -11.59 4.42
CA SER A 177 5.43 -12.60 3.58
C SER A 177 4.38 -13.60 3.05
N PRO A 178 4.58 -14.22 1.87
CA PRO A 178 3.63 -15.18 1.30
C PRO A 178 3.32 -16.37 2.21
N CYS A 179 4.27 -16.76 3.07
CA CYS A 179 4.05 -17.82 4.07
C CYS A 179 3.28 -17.34 5.31
N GLY A 180 3.00 -16.04 5.45
CA GLY A 180 2.29 -15.47 6.59
C GLY A 180 3.07 -15.42 7.91
N GLN A 181 4.32 -15.89 7.95
CA GLN A 181 5.11 -15.95 9.19
C GLN A 181 5.74 -14.62 9.56
N TYR A 182 5.98 -13.75 8.58
CA TYR A 182 6.67 -12.49 8.75
C TYR A 182 5.87 -11.32 8.19
N ILE A 183 6.16 -10.14 8.77
CA ILE A 183 5.77 -8.83 8.23
C ILE A 183 7.06 -8.07 7.94
N TRP A 184 7.21 -7.58 6.71
CA TRP A 184 8.26 -6.67 6.31
C TRP A 184 7.73 -5.25 6.41
N PHE A 185 8.56 -4.31 6.83
CA PHE A 185 8.13 -2.93 7.03
C PHE A 185 9.32 -1.97 6.93
N ASN A 186 9.04 -0.69 6.95
CA ASN A 186 10.03 0.38 6.99
C ASN A 186 10.12 1.00 8.37
N SER A 187 11.32 1.42 8.77
CA SER A 187 11.53 2.14 10.03
C SER A 187 12.68 3.13 9.94
N VAL A 188 12.51 4.30 10.56
CA VAL A 188 13.55 5.32 10.70
C VAL A 188 14.34 5.20 12.00
N ARG A 189 14.08 4.21 12.85
CA ARG A 189 14.64 4.05 14.20
C ARG A 189 16.17 4.00 14.25
N THR A 190 16.84 3.73 13.13
CA THR A 190 18.31 3.75 13.00
C THR A 190 18.83 4.97 12.22
N GLY A 191 18.00 5.98 12.04
CA GLY A 191 18.33 7.26 11.41
C GLY A 191 17.74 7.41 10.01
N LEU A 192 18.21 6.67 9.02
CA LEU A 192 17.60 6.61 7.69
C LEU A 192 16.49 5.58 7.68
N MET A 193 15.53 5.77 6.77
CA MET A 193 14.50 4.76 6.51
C MET A 193 15.15 3.47 6.00
N GLN A 194 14.97 2.39 6.74
CA GLN A 194 15.50 1.07 6.39
C GLN A 194 14.38 0.05 6.33
N VAL A 195 14.63 -1.05 5.62
CA VAL A 195 13.74 -2.21 5.59
C VAL A 195 14.00 -3.06 6.84
N TRP A 196 12.95 -3.45 7.51
CA TRP A 196 12.92 -4.32 8.67
C TRP A 196 12.01 -5.50 8.44
N ARG A 197 12.19 -6.54 9.20
CA ARG A 197 11.32 -7.72 9.23
C ARG A 197 11.02 -8.08 10.68
N MET A 198 9.80 -8.54 10.95
CA MET A 198 9.37 -9.09 12.23
C MET A 198 8.54 -10.35 12.02
N LYS A 199 8.34 -11.16 13.07
CA LYS A 199 7.30 -12.18 13.05
C LYS A 199 5.91 -11.53 12.94
N ALA A 200 4.92 -12.29 12.45
CA ALA A 200 3.55 -11.77 12.27
C ALA A 200 2.89 -11.31 13.58
N ASP A 201 3.38 -11.78 14.72
CA ASP A 201 2.93 -11.34 16.05
C ASP A 201 3.57 -10.04 16.55
N GLY A 202 4.55 -9.48 15.80
CA GLY A 202 5.32 -8.27 16.12
C GLY A 202 6.66 -8.52 16.81
N SER A 203 7.00 -9.77 17.14
CA SER A 203 8.25 -10.15 17.78
C SER A 203 9.42 -10.25 16.78
N GLU A 204 10.64 -10.34 17.30
CA GLU A 204 11.89 -10.57 16.54
C GLU A 204 12.11 -9.53 15.42
N GLN A 205 11.94 -8.24 15.74
CA GLN A 205 12.17 -7.15 14.80
C GLN A 205 13.65 -7.06 14.42
N THR A 206 13.97 -7.26 13.15
CA THR A 206 15.33 -7.33 12.63
C THR A 206 15.52 -6.38 11.46
N GLN A 207 16.58 -5.57 11.48
CA GLN A 207 16.95 -4.72 10.35
C GLN A 207 17.49 -5.56 9.21
N MET A 208 17.06 -5.27 7.98
CA MET A 208 17.38 -6.03 6.78
C MET A 208 18.22 -5.24 5.76
N THR A 209 18.15 -3.90 5.79
CA THR A 209 19.00 -3.02 4.97
C THR A 209 19.84 -2.11 5.87
N PHE A 210 21.06 -1.77 5.43
CA PHE A 210 22.04 -1.03 6.21
C PHE A 210 22.68 0.09 5.38
N ASP A 211 21.89 0.75 4.53
CA ASP A 211 22.41 1.84 3.70
C ASP A 211 22.66 3.09 4.57
N GLU A 212 23.83 3.69 4.42
CA GLU A 212 24.25 4.86 5.19
C GLU A 212 23.90 6.19 4.48
N THR A 213 23.53 6.15 3.20
CA THR A 213 23.35 7.33 2.34
C THR A 213 21.97 7.44 1.71
N ARG A 214 21.22 6.34 1.68
CA ARG A 214 19.91 6.25 1.02
C ARG A 214 18.85 5.72 1.96
N ASN A 215 17.63 6.17 1.73
CA ASN A 215 16.46 5.59 2.35
C ASN A 215 15.99 4.38 1.53
N SER A 216 15.64 3.29 2.20
CA SER A 216 15.05 2.07 1.61
C SER A 216 13.58 2.03 1.96
N TRP A 217 12.69 2.05 0.94
CA TRP A 217 11.25 2.18 1.09
C TRP A 217 10.49 1.03 0.48
N PHE A 218 9.35 0.69 1.08
CA PHE A 218 8.30 -0.21 0.57
C PHE A 218 8.86 -1.56 0.08
N PRO A 219 9.18 -2.47 1.01
CA PRO A 219 9.59 -3.82 0.67
C PRO A 219 8.42 -4.62 0.10
N HIS A 220 8.58 -5.12 -1.13
CA HIS A 220 7.63 -6.02 -1.78
C HIS A 220 8.25 -7.39 -1.97
N ILE A 221 7.63 -8.42 -1.45
CA ILE A 221 8.12 -9.79 -1.50
C ILE A 221 7.52 -10.52 -2.71
N SER A 222 8.36 -11.21 -3.49
CA SER A 222 7.87 -12.02 -4.61
C SER A 222 6.90 -13.10 -4.13
N PRO A 223 5.90 -13.51 -4.96
CA PRO A 223 4.92 -14.50 -4.56
C PRO A 223 5.51 -15.85 -4.12
N ASP A 224 6.70 -16.20 -4.62
CA ASP A 224 7.45 -17.40 -4.22
C ASP A 224 8.30 -17.20 -2.95
N GLY A 225 8.33 -15.99 -2.41
CA GLY A 225 9.07 -15.61 -1.19
C GLY A 225 10.59 -15.58 -1.34
N LYS A 226 11.14 -15.67 -2.55
CA LYS A 226 12.59 -15.77 -2.76
C LYS A 226 13.29 -14.45 -3.05
N GLN A 227 12.53 -13.43 -3.45
CA GLN A 227 13.07 -12.13 -3.82
C GLN A 227 12.32 -11.03 -3.07
N ILE A 228 13.00 -9.92 -2.89
CA ILE A 228 12.41 -8.70 -2.33
C ILE A 228 12.83 -7.52 -3.19
N GLY A 229 11.85 -6.72 -3.60
CA GLY A 229 12.05 -5.44 -4.25
C GLY A 229 11.79 -4.31 -3.26
N PHE A 230 12.55 -3.22 -3.34
CA PHE A 230 12.31 -2.00 -2.57
C PHE A 230 12.90 -0.79 -3.28
N HIS A 231 12.46 0.41 -2.90
CA HIS A 231 12.94 1.65 -3.50
C HIS A 231 14.09 2.25 -2.71
N HIS A 232 15.15 2.68 -3.41
CA HIS A 232 16.20 3.51 -2.84
C HIS A 232 15.99 4.98 -3.19
N LEU A 233 15.94 5.84 -2.18
CA LEU A 233 15.86 7.30 -2.34
C LEU A 233 17.05 7.94 -1.64
N TYR A 234 17.82 8.77 -2.37
CA TYR A 234 18.87 9.57 -1.75
C TYR A 234 18.26 10.58 -0.76
N LYS A 235 18.96 10.80 0.35
CA LYS A 235 18.63 11.88 1.26
C LYS A 235 18.78 13.20 0.51
N ARG A 236 17.69 13.94 0.38
CA ARG A 236 17.70 15.32 -0.15
C ARG A 236 18.08 16.31 0.92
#